data_3bb3c2de1c6744b92da9eb96948605b4
#
_entry.id   3bb3c2de1c6744b92da9eb96948605b4
#
_cell.length_a   1.000
_cell.length_b   1.000
_cell.length_c   1.000
_cell.angle_alpha   90.00
_cell.angle_beta   90.00
_cell.angle_gamma   90.00
#
_symmetry.space_group_name_H-M   'P 1'
#
loop_
_entity.id
_entity.type
_entity.pdbx_description
1 polymer ?
#
loop_
_entity_poly.entity_id
_entity_poly.type
_entity_poly.pdbx_seq_one_letter_code
_entity_poly.pdbx_strand_id
1 'polypeptide(L)'
;HPSSNTHIEPVRYGKGSNAMGLLQTLMTDGGGRIPRWLKFLIALLRNPADFVRVVNVKNWSERTIIALVMQNLDNSITTFTKRGIFGRKISSKQGHGEPNPTWIPEGNDATRRIAKKIGGVAGGTWGELFNIPLTAPFLGGCAIASDPEHGVIDPYQRVHGYPTMFVV
;
A
#
# COMPACT_ATOMS: atom_id res chain seq x y z
N HIS A 1 11.41 -5.87 -13.30
CA HIS A 1 11.10 -6.92 -12.32
C HIS A 1 12.34 -7.21 -11.49
N PRO A 2 12.36 -6.92 -10.18
CA PRO A 2 13.52 -7.23 -9.32
C PRO A 2 13.63 -8.73 -9.00
N SER A 3 12.54 -9.48 -9.07
CA SER A 3 12.49 -10.95 -8.98
C SER A 3 11.36 -11.48 -9.87
N SER A 4 11.26 -12.81 -10.01
CA SER A 4 10.24 -13.44 -10.86
C SER A 4 8.80 -13.18 -10.41
N ASN A 5 8.60 -12.95 -9.10
CA ASN A 5 7.29 -12.72 -8.49
C ASN A 5 7.08 -11.28 -8.00
N THR A 6 8.04 -10.37 -8.22
CA THR A 6 7.94 -8.97 -7.77
C THR A 6 7.96 -8.02 -8.95
N HIS A 7 6.97 -7.15 -9.01
CA HIS A 7 6.81 -6.11 -10.01
C HIS A 7 6.78 -4.74 -9.33
N ILE A 8 7.40 -3.74 -9.96
CA ILE A 8 7.42 -2.37 -9.44
C ILE A 8 6.99 -1.42 -10.54
N GLU A 9 5.98 -0.61 -10.25
CA GLU A 9 5.47 0.43 -11.14
C GLU A 9 5.69 1.82 -10.55
N PRO A 10 6.11 2.80 -11.36
CA PRO A 10 6.15 4.18 -10.93
C PRO A 10 4.75 4.79 -10.99
N VAL A 11 4.32 5.40 -9.89
CA VAL A 11 3.04 6.11 -9.80
C VAL A 11 3.28 7.55 -9.37
N ARG A 12 2.55 8.49 -9.97
CA ARG A 12 2.54 9.90 -9.56
C ARG A 12 1.10 10.41 -9.46
N TYR A 13 0.86 11.21 -8.46
CA TYR A 13 -0.38 11.98 -8.34
C TYR A 13 -0.31 13.28 -9.17
N GLY A 14 -1.47 13.75 -9.60
CA GLY A 14 -1.59 15.04 -10.27
C GLY A 14 -1.17 16.21 -9.36
N LYS A 15 -0.79 17.32 -9.97
CA LYS A 15 -0.40 18.56 -9.27
C LYS A 15 -1.46 18.98 -8.24
N GLY A 16 -1.02 19.30 -7.04
CA GLY A 16 -1.89 19.69 -5.92
C GLY A 16 -2.39 18.54 -5.04
N SER A 17 -2.26 17.27 -5.46
CA SER A 17 -2.68 16.10 -4.67
C SER A 17 -1.64 15.73 -3.60
N ASN A 18 -1.47 16.58 -2.60
CA ASN A 18 -0.38 16.47 -1.62
C ASN A 18 -0.75 15.67 -0.35
N ALA A 19 -2.03 15.33 -0.15
CA ALA A 19 -2.50 14.68 1.08
C ALA A 19 -1.84 13.32 1.36
N MET A 20 -1.50 12.57 0.32
CA MET A 20 -0.78 11.29 0.46
C MET A 20 0.60 11.44 1.09
N GLY A 21 1.22 12.63 1.01
CA GLY A 21 2.48 12.94 1.68
C GLY A 21 2.41 12.83 3.21
N LEU A 22 1.23 12.93 3.81
CA LEU A 22 1.02 12.74 5.25
C LEU A 22 1.28 11.28 5.69
N LEU A 23 1.19 10.33 4.78
CA LEU A 23 1.49 8.92 5.06
C LEU A 23 2.99 8.60 4.97
N GLN A 24 3.80 9.52 4.47
CA GLN A 24 5.19 9.28 4.14
C GLN A 24 6.11 9.51 5.35
N THR A 25 7.12 8.65 5.47
CA THR A 25 8.22 8.78 6.44
C THR A 25 9.51 8.21 5.83
N LEU A 26 10.61 8.18 6.60
CA LEU A 26 11.85 7.53 6.15
C LEU A 26 11.63 6.04 5.91
N MET A 27 12.19 5.54 4.82
CA MET A 27 12.18 4.11 4.53
C MET A 27 12.96 3.34 5.59
N THR A 28 12.33 2.32 6.13
CA THR A 28 12.92 1.45 7.17
C THR A 28 12.73 -0.01 6.80
N ASP A 29 13.81 -0.78 6.83
CA ASP A 29 13.75 -2.21 6.52
C ASP A 29 13.07 -3.00 7.62
N GLY A 30 12.22 -3.94 7.21
CA GLY A 30 11.65 -4.95 8.08
C GLY A 30 12.64 -6.05 8.45
N GLY A 31 12.12 -7.14 9.02
CA GLY A 31 12.90 -8.34 9.36
C GLY A 31 13.95 -8.14 10.45
N GLY A 32 14.60 -9.26 10.83
CA GLY A 32 15.64 -9.27 11.88
C GLY A 32 15.07 -9.15 13.30
N ARG A 33 15.98 -9.09 14.30
CA ARG A 33 15.63 -9.07 15.73
C ARG A 33 15.26 -7.69 16.27
N ILE A 34 15.68 -6.63 15.58
CA ILE A 34 15.45 -5.25 16.02
C ILE A 34 14.07 -4.81 15.50
N PRO A 35 13.15 -4.34 16.36
CA PRO A 35 11.87 -3.82 15.95
C PRO A 35 12.01 -2.68 14.92
N ARG A 36 11.11 -2.63 13.94
CA ARG A 36 11.19 -1.68 12.83
C ARG A 36 11.12 -0.23 13.30
N TRP A 37 10.28 0.08 14.29
CA TRP A 37 10.21 1.42 14.89
C TRP A 37 11.55 1.87 15.51
N LEU A 38 12.33 0.93 16.13
CA LEU A 38 13.63 1.26 16.68
C LEU A 38 14.67 1.53 15.59
N LYS A 39 14.64 0.75 14.50
CA LYS A 39 15.45 1.04 13.31
C LYS A 39 15.14 2.42 12.73
N PHE A 40 13.85 2.81 12.74
CA PHE A 40 13.42 4.13 12.31
C PHE A 40 14.02 5.24 13.19
N LEU A 41 13.98 5.10 14.52
CA LEU A 41 14.60 6.07 15.43
C LEU A 41 16.09 6.24 15.16
N ILE A 42 16.79 5.14 14.93
CA ILE A 42 18.22 5.16 14.55
C ILE A 42 18.42 5.90 13.22
N ALA A 43 17.59 5.63 12.22
CA ALA A 43 17.66 6.29 10.91
C ALA A 43 17.37 7.80 11.04
N LEU A 44 16.38 8.18 11.84
CA LEU A 44 16.04 9.57 12.13
C LEU A 44 17.20 10.33 12.79
N LEU A 45 17.86 9.72 13.78
CA LEU A 45 19.01 10.34 14.46
C LEU A 45 20.22 10.47 13.54
N ARG A 46 20.40 9.54 12.61
CA ARG A 46 21.51 9.57 11.64
C ARG A 46 21.29 10.54 10.50
N ASN A 47 20.05 10.73 10.06
CA ASN A 47 19.71 11.51 8.88
C ASN A 47 18.50 12.44 9.12
N PRO A 48 18.59 13.40 10.06
CA PRO A 48 17.45 14.26 10.41
C PRO A 48 17.02 15.17 9.24
N ALA A 49 17.97 15.59 8.40
CA ALA A 49 17.67 16.41 7.23
C ALA A 49 16.83 15.65 6.19
N ASP A 50 17.12 14.37 5.97
CA ASP A 50 16.33 13.53 5.05
C ASP A 50 14.93 13.29 5.60
N PHE A 51 14.78 13.14 6.91
CA PHE A 51 13.45 13.05 7.54
C PHE A 51 12.62 14.30 7.24
N VAL A 52 13.16 15.49 7.48
CA VAL A 52 12.47 16.77 7.19
C VAL A 52 12.10 16.87 5.72
N ARG A 53 12.98 16.46 4.80
CA ARG A 53 12.70 16.45 3.35
C ARG A 53 11.55 15.52 3.00
N VAL A 54 11.50 14.33 3.62
CA VAL A 54 10.51 13.29 3.32
C VAL A 54 9.14 13.67 3.87
N VAL A 55 9.03 14.15 5.12
CA VAL A 55 7.74 14.48 5.75
C VAL A 55 7.16 15.83 5.30
N ASN A 56 7.92 16.63 4.57
CA ASN A 56 7.43 17.89 4.04
C ASN A 56 6.40 17.66 2.93
N VAL A 57 5.15 17.99 3.17
CA VAL A 57 4.04 17.80 2.23
C VAL A 57 3.91 18.88 1.15
N LYS A 58 4.68 19.98 1.25
CA LYS A 58 4.62 21.09 0.28
C LYS A 58 5.04 20.59 -1.11
N ASN A 59 4.16 20.73 -2.09
CA ASN A 59 4.36 20.27 -3.46
C ASN A 59 4.77 18.78 -3.57
N TRP A 60 4.27 17.96 -2.66
CA TRP A 60 4.64 16.56 -2.57
C TRP A 60 4.38 15.80 -3.88
N SER A 61 3.21 15.99 -4.48
CA SER A 61 2.83 15.33 -5.74
C SER A 61 3.74 15.70 -6.93
N GLU A 62 4.39 16.89 -6.88
CA GLU A 62 5.27 17.36 -7.96
C GLU A 62 6.70 16.82 -7.83
N ARG A 63 7.13 16.44 -6.63
CA ARG A 63 8.51 16.03 -6.33
C ARG A 63 8.65 14.58 -5.86
N THR A 64 7.54 13.83 -5.81
CA THR A 64 7.55 12.44 -5.34
C THR A 64 7.13 11.49 -6.46
N ILE A 65 7.83 10.38 -6.54
CA ILE A 65 7.47 9.21 -7.34
C ILE A 65 7.24 8.08 -6.36
N ILE A 66 6.07 7.46 -6.44
CA ILE A 66 5.72 6.29 -5.65
C ILE A 66 6.22 5.05 -6.39
N ALA A 67 6.98 4.21 -5.73
CA ALA A 67 7.28 2.87 -6.19
C ALA A 67 6.18 1.93 -5.67
N LEU A 68 5.21 1.60 -6.51
CA LEU A 68 4.18 0.64 -6.20
C LEU A 68 4.75 -0.76 -6.38
N VAL A 69 5.03 -1.43 -5.27
CA VAL A 69 5.63 -2.77 -5.24
C VAL A 69 4.53 -3.80 -5.10
N MET A 70 4.43 -4.68 -6.07
CA MET A 70 3.43 -5.75 -6.12
C MET A 70 4.12 -7.10 -6.18
N GLN A 71 3.56 -8.10 -5.49
CA GLN A 71 4.02 -9.48 -5.57
C GLN A 71 2.88 -10.38 -6.02
N ASN A 72 3.22 -11.34 -6.86
CA ASN A 72 2.31 -12.42 -7.26
C ASN A 72 2.42 -13.54 -6.22
N LEU A 73 1.59 -13.47 -5.18
CA LEU A 73 1.48 -14.45 -4.09
C LEU A 73 0.05 -14.96 -4.03
N ASP A 74 -0.12 -16.22 -3.68
CA ASP A 74 -1.44 -16.78 -3.38
C ASP A 74 -1.87 -16.34 -1.99
N ASN A 75 -2.34 -15.10 -1.90
CA ASN A 75 -2.83 -14.50 -0.67
C ASN A 75 -4.09 -13.68 -0.90
N SER A 76 -4.82 -13.45 0.16
CA SER A 76 -6.04 -12.64 0.12
C SER A 76 -6.28 -11.87 1.41
N ILE A 77 -7.17 -10.91 1.33
CA ILE A 77 -7.73 -10.23 2.50
C ILE A 77 -9.25 -10.48 2.57
N THR A 78 -9.77 -10.60 3.76
CA THR A 78 -11.20 -10.66 4.01
C THR A 78 -11.66 -9.33 4.58
N THR A 79 -12.65 -8.71 3.96
CA THR A 79 -13.32 -7.52 4.48
C THR A 79 -14.55 -7.91 5.30
N PHE A 80 -14.79 -7.19 6.37
CA PHE A 80 -15.96 -7.43 7.25
C PHE A 80 -16.38 -6.13 7.93
N THR A 81 -17.62 -6.09 8.40
CA THR A 81 -18.10 -4.97 9.21
C THR A 81 -17.91 -5.27 10.69
N LYS A 82 -17.42 -4.29 11.45
CA LYS A 82 -17.36 -4.35 12.91
C LYS A 82 -17.99 -3.13 13.55
N ARG A 83 -18.47 -3.29 14.79
CA ARG A 83 -19.01 -2.19 15.58
C ARG A 83 -17.88 -1.27 16.02
N GLY A 84 -18.01 0.01 15.79
CA GLY A 84 -17.13 1.06 16.28
C GLY A 84 -17.87 2.01 17.21
N ILE A 85 -17.18 3.01 17.76
CA ILE A 85 -17.75 4.01 18.67
C ILE A 85 -18.87 4.82 17.99
N PHE A 86 -18.73 5.12 16.71
CA PHE A 86 -19.67 5.91 15.92
C PHE A 86 -20.54 5.06 14.96
N GLY A 87 -20.75 3.77 15.25
CA GLY A 87 -21.54 2.88 14.42
C GLY A 87 -20.73 1.75 13.78
N ARG A 88 -21.25 1.18 12.68
CA ARG A 88 -20.54 0.11 11.93
C ARG A 88 -19.43 0.69 11.07
N LYS A 89 -18.28 0.03 11.04
CA LYS A 89 -17.18 0.35 10.14
C LYS A 89 -16.67 -0.88 9.41
N ILE A 90 -16.21 -0.69 8.19
CA ILE A 90 -15.51 -1.73 7.41
C ILE A 90 -14.12 -1.93 8.00
N SER A 91 -13.69 -3.16 8.10
CA SER A 91 -12.36 -3.58 8.53
C SER A 91 -11.89 -4.73 7.65
N SER A 92 -10.60 -5.02 7.70
CA SER A 92 -10.00 -6.14 6.99
C SER A 92 -9.16 -7.00 7.91
N LYS A 93 -8.97 -8.25 7.52
CA LYS A 93 -8.06 -9.21 8.14
C LYS A 93 -7.41 -10.07 7.07
N GLN A 94 -6.37 -10.81 7.43
CA GLN A 94 -5.80 -11.84 6.58
C GLN A 94 -6.90 -12.79 6.11
N GLY A 95 -6.93 -13.09 4.83
CA GLY A 95 -7.82 -14.08 4.21
C GLY A 95 -7.15 -15.45 4.10
N HIS A 96 -7.38 -16.11 2.98
CA HIS A 96 -6.77 -17.40 2.65
C HIS A 96 -5.38 -17.22 2.03
N GLY A 97 -4.61 -18.31 2.01
CA GLY A 97 -3.31 -18.40 1.37
C GLY A 97 -2.16 -17.89 2.25
N GLU A 98 -1.09 -17.51 1.61
CA GLU A 98 0.14 -17.04 2.26
C GLU A 98 -0.08 -15.76 3.08
N PRO A 99 0.68 -15.55 4.17
CA PRO A 99 0.60 -14.31 4.93
C PRO A 99 0.92 -13.10 4.05
N ASN A 100 0.16 -12.01 4.22
CA ASN A 100 0.45 -10.76 3.53
C ASN A 100 1.83 -10.24 3.96
N PRO A 101 2.75 -9.98 3.03
CA PRO A 101 4.09 -9.51 3.38
C PRO A 101 4.04 -8.14 4.05
N THR A 102 4.71 -8.01 5.17
CA THR A 102 4.88 -6.73 5.87
C THR A 102 6.12 -5.97 5.43
N TRP A 103 6.97 -6.60 4.63
CA TRP A 103 8.18 -6.05 4.07
C TRP A 103 8.62 -6.83 2.84
N ILE A 104 8.98 -6.11 1.79
CA ILE A 104 9.47 -6.66 0.51
C ILE A 104 10.86 -6.07 0.28
N PRO A 105 11.94 -6.82 0.59
CA PRO A 105 13.32 -6.30 0.53
C PRO A 105 13.73 -5.82 -0.85
N GLU A 106 13.30 -6.51 -1.91
CA GLU A 106 13.59 -6.16 -3.30
C GLU A 106 13.00 -4.79 -3.66
N GLY A 107 11.82 -4.48 -3.12
CA GLY A 107 11.18 -3.17 -3.30
C GLY A 107 11.96 -2.05 -2.64
N ASN A 108 12.41 -2.27 -1.41
CA ASN A 108 13.21 -1.29 -0.68
C ASN A 108 14.58 -1.04 -1.36
N ASP A 109 15.25 -2.10 -1.82
CA ASP A 109 16.53 -1.98 -2.52
C ASP A 109 16.38 -1.23 -3.86
N ALA A 110 15.38 -1.59 -4.66
CA ALA A 110 15.09 -0.90 -5.92
C ALA A 110 14.78 0.59 -5.69
N THR A 111 13.97 0.91 -4.68
CA THR A 111 13.63 2.30 -4.34
C THR A 111 14.86 3.10 -3.92
N ARG A 112 15.76 2.53 -3.12
CA ARG A 112 17.02 3.18 -2.74
C ARG A 112 17.92 3.43 -3.95
N ARG A 113 18.02 2.46 -4.86
CA ARG A 113 18.80 2.61 -6.10
C ARG A 113 18.24 3.72 -6.99
N ILE A 114 16.92 3.80 -7.14
CA ILE A 114 16.25 4.87 -7.88
C ILE A 114 16.51 6.21 -7.20
N ALA A 115 16.27 6.32 -5.89
CA ALA A 115 16.50 7.53 -5.12
C ALA A 115 17.93 8.05 -5.30
N LYS A 116 18.94 7.16 -5.20
CA LYS A 116 20.35 7.51 -5.42
C LYS A 116 20.59 8.06 -6.83
N LYS A 117 19.97 7.47 -7.87
CA LYS A 117 20.15 7.90 -9.27
C LYS A 117 19.55 9.27 -9.55
N ILE A 118 18.45 9.63 -8.89
CA ILE A 118 17.75 10.91 -9.10
C ILE A 118 18.10 11.98 -8.06
N GLY A 119 19.06 11.72 -7.17
CA GLY A 119 19.40 12.64 -6.07
C GLY A 119 18.27 12.84 -5.05
N GLY A 120 17.40 11.85 -4.94
CA GLY A 120 16.26 11.84 -4.03
C GLY A 120 16.53 11.12 -2.70
N VAL A 121 15.51 11.06 -1.85
CA VAL A 121 15.52 10.29 -0.59
C VAL A 121 14.50 9.18 -0.68
N ALA A 122 14.88 7.97 -0.29
CA ALA A 122 13.96 6.84 -0.24
C ALA A 122 13.00 7.01 0.95
N GLY A 123 11.71 7.08 0.66
CA GLY A 123 10.63 7.15 1.64
C GLY A 123 9.88 5.82 1.78
N GLY A 124 9.31 5.60 2.94
CA GLY A 124 8.34 4.55 3.24
C GLY A 124 7.06 5.15 3.82
N THR A 125 6.27 4.36 4.51
CA THR A 125 5.03 4.80 5.15
C THR A 125 5.07 4.60 6.67
N TRP A 126 4.28 5.41 7.42
CA TRP A 126 4.15 5.24 8.87
C TRP A 126 3.63 3.85 9.25
N GLY A 127 2.76 3.25 8.44
CA GLY A 127 2.24 1.90 8.68
C GLY A 127 3.33 0.84 8.70
N GLU A 128 4.37 1.01 7.91
CA GLU A 128 5.50 0.07 7.85
C GLU A 128 6.22 -0.08 9.20
N LEU A 129 6.27 0.98 10.02
CA LEU A 129 6.94 0.94 11.33
C LEU A 129 6.28 -0.06 12.28
N PHE A 130 5.00 -0.31 12.08
CA PHE A 130 4.18 -1.23 12.85
C PHE A 130 3.87 -2.53 12.10
N ASN A 131 4.58 -2.78 10.99
CA ASN A 131 4.35 -3.93 10.11
C ASN A 131 2.91 -4.01 9.58
N ILE A 132 2.27 -2.86 9.33
CA ILE A 132 0.95 -2.77 8.73
C ILE A 132 1.14 -2.66 7.21
N PRO A 133 0.78 -3.68 6.43
CA PRO A 133 0.86 -3.62 4.98
C PRO A 133 -0.17 -2.61 4.45
N LEU A 134 0.24 -1.82 3.47
CA LEU A 134 -0.63 -0.93 2.73
C LEU A 134 -0.81 -1.50 1.33
N THR A 135 -2.05 -1.60 0.88
CA THR A 135 -2.36 -1.98 -0.50
C THR A 135 -3.33 -0.97 -1.11
N ALA A 136 -3.24 -0.74 -2.40
CA ALA A 136 -4.15 0.12 -3.14
C ALA A 136 -4.99 -0.68 -4.14
N PRO A 137 -4.42 -1.55 -5.00
CA PRO A 137 -5.23 -2.35 -5.91
C PRO A 137 -5.86 -3.53 -5.17
N PHE A 138 -7.16 -3.69 -5.37
CA PHE A 138 -7.93 -4.83 -4.87
C PHE A 138 -8.53 -5.57 -6.07
N LEU A 139 -8.26 -6.87 -6.16
CA LEU A 139 -8.90 -7.75 -7.13
C LEU A 139 -9.85 -8.70 -6.41
N GLY A 140 -10.97 -9.01 -7.06
CA GLY A 140 -12.00 -9.87 -6.48
C GLY A 140 -13.02 -9.11 -5.63
N GLY A 141 -13.81 -9.85 -4.86
CA GLY A 141 -14.86 -9.29 -4.00
C GLY A 141 -16.19 -9.02 -4.72
N CYS A 142 -16.18 -8.75 -6.03
CA CYS A 142 -17.37 -8.62 -6.86
C CYS A 142 -17.32 -9.65 -7.99
N ALA A 143 -17.46 -10.94 -7.65
CA ALA A 143 -17.47 -12.02 -8.63
C ALA A 143 -18.61 -11.85 -9.63
N ILE A 144 -18.30 -12.07 -10.92
CA ILE A 144 -19.27 -12.03 -12.01
C ILE A 144 -19.95 -13.40 -12.10
N ALA A 145 -21.27 -13.42 -12.08
CA ALA A 145 -22.07 -14.63 -12.30
C ALA A 145 -23.41 -14.31 -12.94
N SER A 146 -24.06 -15.33 -13.50
CA SER A 146 -25.42 -15.22 -14.07
C SER A 146 -26.50 -15.05 -12.99
N ASP A 147 -26.23 -15.40 -11.75
CA ASP A 147 -27.17 -15.41 -10.64
C ASP A 147 -26.52 -14.90 -9.33
N PRO A 148 -27.34 -14.42 -8.37
CA PRO A 148 -26.86 -13.85 -7.12
C PRO A 148 -26.30 -14.88 -6.12
N GLU A 149 -26.47 -16.17 -6.35
CA GLU A 149 -25.94 -17.22 -5.45
C GLU A 149 -24.45 -17.45 -5.71
N HIS A 150 -23.98 -17.21 -6.94
CA HIS A 150 -22.61 -17.46 -7.37
C HIS A 150 -21.78 -16.19 -7.59
N GLY A 151 -22.42 -15.01 -7.61
CA GLY A 151 -21.70 -13.74 -7.80
C GLY A 151 -22.44 -12.53 -7.28
N VAL A 152 -21.74 -11.41 -7.32
CA VAL A 152 -22.24 -10.10 -6.87
C VAL A 152 -22.80 -9.29 -8.02
N ILE A 153 -22.20 -9.44 -9.20
CA ILE A 153 -22.55 -8.68 -10.41
C ILE A 153 -22.82 -9.63 -11.59
N ASP A 154 -23.66 -9.16 -12.50
CA ASP A 154 -23.93 -9.84 -13.78
C ASP A 154 -22.79 -9.61 -14.80
N PRO A 155 -22.79 -10.28 -15.99
CA PRO A 155 -21.79 -10.04 -17.02
C PRO A 155 -21.76 -8.61 -17.59
N TYR A 156 -22.76 -7.80 -17.31
CA TYR A 156 -22.83 -6.37 -17.66
C TYR A 156 -22.43 -5.47 -16.49
N GLN A 157 -21.82 -6.05 -15.44
CA GLN A 157 -21.32 -5.35 -14.26
C GLN A 157 -22.40 -4.73 -13.37
N ARG A 158 -23.68 -5.10 -13.53
CA ARG A 158 -24.77 -4.67 -12.66
C ARG A 158 -24.81 -5.52 -11.39
N VAL A 159 -25.01 -4.88 -10.26
CA VAL A 159 -25.17 -5.57 -8.98
C VAL A 159 -26.53 -6.28 -8.95
N HIS A 160 -26.53 -7.59 -8.65
CA HIS A 160 -27.73 -8.37 -8.52
C HIS A 160 -28.68 -7.76 -7.48
N GLY A 161 -29.95 -7.58 -7.84
CA GLY A 161 -30.95 -6.91 -7.01
C GLY A 161 -30.91 -5.37 -7.00
N TYR A 162 -29.92 -4.75 -7.67
CA TYR A 162 -29.76 -3.30 -7.74
C TYR A 162 -29.54 -2.84 -9.19
N PRO A 163 -30.62 -2.70 -10.00
CA PRO A 163 -30.50 -2.52 -11.45
C PRO A 163 -29.81 -1.22 -11.90
N THR A 164 -29.67 -0.26 -11.00
CA THR A 164 -29.01 1.03 -11.28
C THR A 164 -27.58 1.12 -10.70
N MET A 165 -27.09 0.06 -10.05
CA MET A 165 -25.75 0.01 -9.45
C MET A 165 -24.82 -0.86 -10.29
N PHE A 166 -23.68 -0.28 -10.64
CA PHE A 166 -22.64 -0.96 -11.42
C PHE A 166 -21.32 -0.93 -10.66
N VAL A 167 -20.51 -1.97 -10.86
CA VAL A 167 -19.13 -2.05 -10.37
C VAL A 167 -18.20 -2.13 -11.57
N VAL A 168 -17.34 -1.14 -11.75
CA VAL A 168 -16.40 -1.00 -12.87
C VAL A 168 -14.96 -0.84 -12.37
#